data_e0832d8c6321c7fb3472011b7716154a
#
_entry.id   e0832d8c6321c7fb3472011b7716154a
#
_cell.length_a   1.000
_cell.length_b   1.000
_cell.length_c   1.000
_cell.angle_alpha   90.00
_cell.angle_beta   90.00
_cell.angle_gamma   90.00
#
_symmetry.space_group_name_H-M   'P 1'
#
loop_
_entity.id
_entity.type
_entity.pdbx_description
1 polymer ?
#
loop_
_entity_poly.entity_id
_entity_poly.type
_entity_poly.pdbx_seq_one_letter_code
_entity_poly.pdbx_strand_id
1 'polypeptide(L)'
;MRCRYQQNERKYDGVLQRGWYRGFIFNADFPVPDSAIAVLGLFYFTDKESSRLTSLVLFFFMGDTVSGDLPPERRQGAAPVSKRAKYYTRGRIIMDFMTGKTEKKTVLISDILSGEYEGKEVLLNGAVHKIRDMGEVAFVVLRTREGLVQTVYEEGTTTPELKELCEEAAVTVKGTVALEERAPQGFEIRAVSFEILSKPVEPMPIAINKWKMNTSLETKLDLRPLSLRNVKERAKFRVQEGIVRGFRDYLHSQGFTEIHSPKIGARGAEGGANLFRLEYFHKHAVLAQSPQFYKQMMVGVFDRVFEAAPVFRAEKHNTKRHLNEYTSLDFEMGYIDSFEDIMEMETGFLQYTMKLLETEYAKELKMLGVTLPKVDEIPQVRFDKAKELVAEKYNRKIRNPFDLEPEEESLIGQYFKEEMDADFVFVTHYPSKKRPFYAMDDPEDTNYTLSFDLLFHGLEITTGGQRIHDYLALVDKIADRGMTQEGMEQYMMIFKHGMPPHGGLGIGLERLTMKILGEDNVRETTLFPRDLSRLEP
;
A
#
# COMPACT_ATOMS: atom_id res chain seq x y z
N MET A 1 -21.47 -36.32 -1.14
CA MET A 1 -20.48 -36.45 -0.04
C MET A 1 -21.09 -37.27 1.10
N ARG A 2 -20.60 -38.48 1.35
CA ARG A 2 -20.97 -39.24 2.53
C ARG A 2 -19.79 -39.24 3.48
N CYS A 3 -19.92 -38.54 4.59
CA CYS A 3 -18.94 -38.59 5.69
C CYS A 3 -19.21 -39.82 6.56
N ARG A 4 -18.19 -40.66 6.76
CA ARG A 4 -18.23 -41.71 7.82
C ARG A 4 -17.57 -41.16 9.08
N TYR A 5 -18.30 -41.27 10.16
CA TYR A 5 -17.87 -40.84 11.50
C TYR A 5 -17.25 -42.05 12.22
N GLN A 6 -16.02 -41.94 12.69
CA GLN A 6 -15.43 -42.88 13.65
C GLN A 6 -14.84 -42.11 14.82
N GLN A 7 -15.35 -42.39 16.00
CA GLN A 7 -14.87 -41.84 17.27
C GLN A 7 -13.91 -42.87 17.91
N ASN A 8 -12.65 -42.49 18.09
CA ASN A 8 -11.65 -43.33 18.78
C ASN A 8 -11.20 -42.63 20.07
N GLU A 9 -11.53 -43.23 21.21
CA GLU A 9 -10.99 -42.82 22.50
C GLU A 9 -9.85 -43.76 22.86
N ARG A 10 -8.62 -43.28 23.04
CA ARG A 10 -7.50 -44.01 23.61
C ARG A 10 -6.89 -43.25 24.77
N LYS A 11 -6.69 -43.95 25.88
CA LYS A 11 -6.00 -43.47 27.07
C LYS A 11 -4.51 -43.76 26.92
N TYR A 12 -3.67 -42.74 27.04
CA TYR A 12 -2.22 -42.88 27.08
C TYR A 12 -1.72 -42.50 28.47
N ASP A 13 -1.07 -43.44 29.15
CA ASP A 13 -0.34 -43.23 30.41
C ASP A 13 1.15 -43.05 30.06
N GLY A 14 1.68 -41.85 30.25
CA GLY A 14 3.12 -41.55 30.07
C GLY A 14 3.47 -40.09 30.09
N VAL A 15 3.96 -39.62 31.21
CA VAL A 15 4.84 -38.43 31.45
C VAL A 15 4.33 -37.04 31.05
N LEU A 16 3.04 -36.82 30.87
CA LEU A 16 2.44 -35.46 30.93
C LEU A 16 1.16 -35.57 31.76
N GLN A 17 1.02 -34.72 32.77
CA GLN A 17 -0.06 -34.76 33.73
C GLN A 17 -1.44 -34.74 33.05
N ARG A 18 -2.21 -35.77 33.35
CA ARG A 18 -3.64 -36.01 33.14
C ARG A 18 -4.46 -34.96 32.40
N GLY A 19 -4.64 -35.14 31.07
CA GLY A 19 -5.61 -34.45 30.23
C GLY A 19 -6.43 -35.42 29.39
N TRP A 20 -7.70 -35.11 29.11
CA TRP A 20 -8.53 -35.88 28.19
C TRP A 20 -8.35 -35.32 26.78
N TYR A 21 -8.18 -36.20 25.77
CA TYR A 21 -8.05 -35.85 24.38
C TYR A 21 -9.31 -36.28 23.61
N ARG A 22 -9.93 -35.37 22.88
CA ARG A 22 -10.92 -35.72 21.85
C ARG A 22 -10.34 -35.33 20.49
N GLY A 23 -10.08 -36.34 19.66
CA GLY A 23 -9.60 -36.15 18.30
C GLY A 23 -10.69 -36.51 17.29
N PHE A 24 -10.85 -35.69 16.26
CA PHE A 24 -11.71 -35.99 15.12
C PHE A 24 -10.82 -36.21 13.90
N ILE A 25 -10.95 -37.37 13.25
CA ILE A 25 -10.26 -37.68 11.99
C ILE A 25 -11.26 -37.46 10.85
N PHE A 26 -10.97 -36.55 9.95
CA PHE A 26 -11.73 -36.36 8.73
C PHE A 26 -10.96 -36.98 7.55
N ASN A 27 -11.55 -38.01 6.93
CA ASN A 27 -11.10 -38.49 5.63
C ASN A 27 -11.84 -37.69 4.56
N ALA A 28 -11.11 -36.86 3.81
CA ALA A 28 -11.63 -36.17 2.63
C ALA A 28 -11.10 -36.86 1.37
N ASP A 29 -12.00 -37.44 0.60
CA ASP A 29 -11.69 -37.96 -0.75
C ASP A 29 -11.50 -36.75 -1.70
N PHE A 30 -10.25 -36.36 -1.88
CA PHE A 30 -9.84 -35.54 -3.02
C PHE A 30 -9.23 -36.47 -4.09
N PRO A 31 -9.44 -36.21 -5.39
CA PRO A 31 -8.69 -36.94 -6.40
C PRO A 31 -7.22 -36.49 -6.35
N VAL A 32 -6.40 -37.34 -5.74
CA VAL A 32 -4.94 -37.20 -5.71
C VAL A 32 -4.37 -38.28 -6.63
N PRO A 33 -3.25 -38.02 -7.34
CA PRO A 33 -2.55 -39.06 -8.09
C PRO A 33 -2.19 -40.24 -7.21
N ASP A 34 -2.19 -41.45 -7.74
CA ASP A 34 -2.13 -42.75 -7.09
C ASP A 34 -1.01 -43.07 -6.06
N SER A 35 -0.30 -42.08 -5.54
CA SER A 35 0.87 -42.26 -4.67
C SER A 35 0.89 -41.46 -3.35
N ALA A 36 -0.18 -40.75 -2.96
CA ALA A 36 -0.13 -39.97 -1.73
C ALA A 36 -1.43 -40.06 -0.92
N ILE A 37 -1.35 -40.41 0.36
CA ILE A 37 -2.46 -40.33 1.33
C ILE A 37 -2.25 -39.12 2.22
N ALA A 38 -3.18 -38.15 2.17
CA ALA A 38 -3.17 -37.00 3.07
C ALA A 38 -4.12 -37.27 4.26
N VAL A 39 -3.59 -37.23 5.47
CA VAL A 39 -4.37 -37.36 6.71
C VAL A 39 -4.38 -36.01 7.41
N LEU A 40 -5.56 -35.40 7.56
CA LEU A 40 -5.76 -34.15 8.27
C LEU A 40 -6.19 -34.44 9.71
N GLY A 41 -5.37 -34.12 10.71
CA GLY A 41 -5.69 -34.26 12.11
C GLY A 41 -5.85 -32.89 12.78
N LEU A 42 -7.01 -32.68 13.42
CA LEU A 42 -7.29 -31.50 14.23
C LEU A 42 -7.22 -31.90 15.73
N PHE A 43 -6.35 -31.28 16.49
CA PHE A 43 -6.20 -31.51 17.92
C PHE A 43 -6.54 -30.25 18.71
N TYR A 44 -7.41 -30.42 19.72
CA TYR A 44 -7.82 -29.34 20.62
C TYR A 44 -7.22 -29.59 22.00
N PHE A 45 -6.63 -28.54 22.57
CA PHE A 45 -6.16 -28.57 23.97
C PHE A 45 -7.05 -27.63 24.78
N THR A 46 -7.68 -28.16 25.84
CA THR A 46 -8.47 -27.35 26.77
C THR A 46 -7.86 -27.44 28.16
N ASP A 47 -7.81 -26.33 28.85
CA ASP A 47 -7.44 -26.29 30.25
C ASP A 47 -8.59 -26.82 31.12
N LYS A 48 -8.26 -27.64 32.09
CA LYS A 48 -9.22 -28.38 32.92
C LYS A 48 -10.00 -27.51 33.91
N GLU A 49 -9.47 -26.33 34.25
CA GLU A 49 -10.08 -25.42 35.23
C GLU A 49 -10.89 -24.29 34.62
N SER A 50 -10.60 -23.88 33.37
CA SER A 50 -11.23 -22.72 32.75
C SER A 50 -12.13 -23.01 31.54
N SER A 51 -12.15 -24.25 31.03
CA SER A 51 -12.85 -24.64 29.77
C SER A 51 -12.50 -23.79 28.56
N ARG A 52 -11.38 -23.09 28.58
CA ARG A 52 -10.93 -22.24 27.47
C ARG A 52 -10.01 -22.98 26.52
N LEU A 53 -10.18 -22.73 25.24
CA LEU A 53 -9.30 -23.25 24.20
C LEU A 53 -7.90 -22.61 24.36
N THR A 54 -6.90 -23.44 24.70
CA THR A 54 -5.53 -22.92 24.89
C THR A 54 -4.66 -23.01 23.66
N SER A 55 -4.97 -23.93 22.71
CA SER A 55 -4.23 -24.01 21.44
C SER A 55 -5.01 -24.82 20.39
N LEU A 56 -4.93 -24.37 19.15
CA LEU A 56 -5.38 -25.08 17.95
C LEU A 56 -4.14 -25.39 17.09
N VAL A 57 -3.84 -26.66 16.84
CA VAL A 57 -2.69 -27.09 16.04
C VAL A 57 -3.16 -27.94 14.87
N LEU A 58 -2.77 -27.51 13.65
CA LEU A 58 -3.08 -28.18 12.39
C LEU A 58 -1.84 -28.93 11.91
N PHE A 59 -1.94 -30.24 11.71
CA PHE A 59 -0.85 -31.04 11.17
C PHE A 59 -1.18 -31.57 9.79
N PHE A 60 -0.23 -31.38 8.86
CA PHE A 60 -0.24 -32.01 7.55
C PHE A 60 0.76 -33.16 7.53
N PHE A 61 0.32 -34.36 7.25
CA PHE A 61 1.17 -35.49 7.00
C PHE A 61 1.13 -35.88 5.53
N MET A 62 2.30 -35.78 4.85
CA MET A 62 2.53 -36.46 3.59
C MET A 62 3.38 -37.71 3.88
N GLY A 63 2.86 -38.88 3.63
CA GLY A 63 3.57 -40.14 3.81
C GLY A 63 3.74 -40.87 2.48
N ASP A 64 4.97 -41.14 2.09
CA ASP A 64 5.28 -42.10 1.03
C ASP A 64 5.31 -43.49 1.63
N THR A 65 4.53 -44.41 1.10
CA THR A 65 4.63 -45.85 1.43
C THR A 65 5.74 -46.45 0.60
N VAL A 66 6.91 -46.63 1.18
CA VAL A 66 7.95 -47.49 0.62
C VAL A 66 7.98 -48.80 1.40
N SER A 67 7.45 -49.84 0.78
CA SER A 67 7.73 -51.24 1.17
C SER A 67 8.88 -51.74 0.30
N GLY A 68 10.00 -52.08 0.89
CA GLY A 68 11.10 -52.70 0.19
C GLY A 68 12.38 -52.75 1.03
N ASP A 69 12.75 -53.98 1.40
CA ASP A 69 14.03 -54.33 2.07
C ASP A 69 15.25 -53.87 1.22
N LEU A 70 16.18 -53.16 1.85
CA LEU A 70 17.46 -52.80 1.26
C LEU A 70 18.63 -53.56 1.95
N PRO A 71 19.54 -54.14 1.18
CA PRO A 71 20.76 -54.78 1.71
C PRO A 71 21.84 -53.74 2.06
N PRO A 72 22.78 -54.13 2.97
CA PRO A 72 23.82 -53.21 3.42
C PRO A 72 25.05 -53.24 2.55
N GLU A 73 25.47 -52.17 1.91
CA GLU A 73 26.89 -51.99 1.58
C GLU A 73 27.30 -50.54 1.22
N ARG A 74 28.37 -50.15 1.92
CA ARG A 74 29.51 -49.24 1.60
C ARG A 74 29.26 -47.81 1.17
N ARG A 75 29.76 -46.93 2.01
CA ARG A 75 30.06 -45.54 1.64
C ARG A 75 31.51 -45.18 1.86
N GLN A 76 32.13 -44.65 0.81
CA GLN A 76 33.23 -43.71 0.90
C GLN A 76 32.86 -42.45 0.12
N GLY A 77 33.11 -41.29 0.74
CA GLY A 77 33.20 -40.00 0.07
C GLY A 77 31.92 -39.23 -0.15
N ALA A 78 31.48 -38.44 0.82
CA ALA A 78 30.47 -37.40 0.62
C ALA A 78 30.99 -36.05 1.12
N ALA A 79 30.83 -35.05 0.28
CA ALA A 79 31.09 -33.64 0.57
C ALA A 79 30.25 -33.10 1.72
N PRO A 80 30.64 -32.01 2.39
CA PRO A 80 29.93 -31.53 3.58
C PRO A 80 28.53 -31.05 3.24
N VAL A 81 27.57 -31.77 3.77
CA VAL A 81 26.13 -31.45 3.69
C VAL A 81 25.86 -30.16 4.51
N SER A 82 25.19 -29.22 3.89
CA SER A 82 24.79 -27.95 4.52
C SER A 82 24.13 -28.15 5.88
N LYS A 83 24.25 -27.20 6.79
CA LYS A 83 23.72 -27.23 8.17
C LYS A 83 22.24 -27.61 8.30
N ARG A 84 21.47 -27.67 7.22
CA ARG A 84 20.06 -28.12 7.19
C ARG A 84 19.86 -29.63 7.30
N ALA A 85 20.89 -30.46 7.06
CA ALA A 85 20.77 -31.93 7.09
C ALA A 85 20.99 -32.56 8.47
N LYS A 86 21.30 -31.81 9.53
CA LYS A 86 21.54 -32.34 10.89
C LYS A 86 20.26 -32.71 11.67
N TYR A 87 19.08 -32.49 11.13
CA TYR A 87 17.81 -32.68 11.86
C TYR A 87 17.09 -34.00 11.60
N TYR A 88 17.69 -34.90 10.82
CA TYR A 88 17.10 -36.23 10.51
C TYR A 88 17.93 -37.37 11.10
N THR A 89 17.94 -37.51 12.40
CA THR A 89 18.38 -38.75 13.03
C THR A 89 17.44 -39.16 14.15
N ARG A 90 16.83 -40.31 13.97
CA ARG A 90 15.96 -41.03 14.93
C ARG A 90 14.57 -40.44 15.19
N GLY A 91 13.66 -40.45 14.19
CA GLY A 91 12.20 -40.53 14.47
C GLY A 91 11.56 -39.50 15.39
N ARG A 92 12.27 -38.42 15.78
CA ARG A 92 11.74 -37.24 16.46
C ARG A 92 11.88 -36.04 15.56
N ILE A 93 10.77 -35.56 15.07
CA ILE A 93 10.69 -34.20 14.53
C ILE A 93 10.80 -33.29 15.75
N ILE A 94 11.99 -32.72 15.98
CA ILE A 94 12.13 -31.60 16.90
C ILE A 94 11.69 -30.38 16.08
N MET A 95 10.45 -29.95 16.28
CA MET A 95 10.00 -28.65 15.81
C MET A 95 10.63 -27.62 16.74
N ASP A 96 11.65 -26.95 16.23
CA ASP A 96 12.18 -25.73 16.84
C ASP A 96 11.16 -24.62 16.58
N PHE A 97 10.26 -24.41 17.50
CA PHE A 97 9.41 -23.21 17.49
C PHE A 97 10.33 -22.03 17.74
N MET A 98 10.22 -20.98 16.92
CA MET A 98 10.89 -19.71 17.18
C MET A 98 10.32 -19.11 18.48
N THR A 99 10.91 -19.48 19.59
CA THR A 99 10.62 -18.92 20.90
C THR A 99 11.56 -17.76 21.19
N GLY A 100 11.30 -16.59 20.62
CA GLY A 100 12.08 -15.39 20.92
C GLY A 100 12.60 -14.67 19.67
N LYS A 101 13.18 -13.49 19.90
CA LYS A 101 13.84 -12.70 18.86
C LYS A 101 15.12 -13.43 18.43
N THR A 102 15.22 -13.78 17.13
CA THR A 102 16.51 -14.12 16.55
C THR A 102 17.42 -12.90 16.66
N GLU A 103 18.57 -13.02 17.31
CA GLU A 103 19.58 -11.97 17.30
C GLU A 103 19.95 -11.66 15.85
N LYS A 104 19.69 -10.43 15.41
CA LYS A 104 20.18 -9.94 14.13
C LYS A 104 21.68 -9.77 14.23
N LYS A 105 22.42 -10.52 13.45
CA LYS A 105 23.88 -10.37 13.33
C LYS A 105 24.26 -9.16 12.48
N THR A 106 23.35 -8.65 11.64
CA THR A 106 23.60 -7.53 10.73
C THR A 106 23.02 -6.23 11.30
N VAL A 107 23.80 -5.15 11.17
CA VAL A 107 23.42 -3.79 11.59
C VAL A 107 22.71 -3.04 10.47
N LEU A 108 22.03 -1.96 10.81
CA LEU A 108 21.44 -1.00 9.91
C LEU A 108 22.29 0.29 9.88
N ILE A 109 22.02 1.16 8.89
CA ILE A 109 22.62 2.51 8.86
C ILE A 109 22.24 3.30 10.11
N SER A 110 20.96 3.24 10.51
CA SER A 110 20.44 3.90 11.70
C SER A 110 21.14 3.43 12.99
N ASP A 111 21.48 2.15 13.09
CA ASP A 111 22.24 1.62 14.23
C ASP A 111 23.66 2.23 14.26
N ILE A 112 24.32 2.33 13.09
CA ILE A 112 25.68 2.90 12.99
C ILE A 112 25.65 4.39 13.34
N LEU A 113 24.65 5.13 12.88
CA LEU A 113 24.49 6.56 13.14
C LEU A 113 24.18 6.89 14.60
N SER A 114 23.81 5.90 15.44
CA SER A 114 23.69 6.11 16.89
C SER A 114 25.02 6.45 17.58
N GLY A 115 26.15 6.27 16.86
CA GLY A 115 27.51 6.57 17.34
C GLY A 115 28.18 5.44 18.12
N GLU A 116 27.49 4.33 18.38
CA GLU A 116 28.02 3.22 19.18
C GLU A 116 28.97 2.28 18.41
N TYR A 117 29.06 2.42 17.09
CA TYR A 117 29.74 1.46 16.20
C TYR A 117 31.08 1.94 15.66
N GLU A 118 31.52 3.16 15.96
CA GLU A 118 32.84 3.65 15.53
C GLU A 118 33.96 2.71 16.02
N GLY A 119 34.83 2.32 15.08
CA GLY A 119 35.95 1.40 15.35
C GLY A 119 35.53 -0.06 15.59
N LYS A 120 34.22 -0.37 15.59
CA LYS A 120 33.74 -1.76 15.78
C LYS A 120 33.56 -2.49 14.46
N GLU A 121 33.78 -3.79 14.51
CA GLU A 121 33.50 -4.68 13.40
C GLU A 121 31.97 -4.93 13.30
N VAL A 122 31.42 -4.80 12.09
CA VAL A 122 30.01 -4.98 11.79
C VAL A 122 29.78 -5.90 10.62
N LEU A 123 28.57 -6.45 10.53
CA LEU A 123 28.03 -7.11 9.36
C LEU A 123 26.89 -6.28 8.79
N LEU A 124 26.95 -5.90 7.52
CA LEU A 124 25.90 -5.12 6.86
C LEU A 124 25.48 -5.77 5.55
N ASN A 125 24.17 -5.90 5.34
CA ASN A 125 23.60 -6.44 4.11
C ASN A 125 23.27 -5.32 3.12
N GLY A 126 23.55 -5.56 1.83
CA GLY A 126 23.19 -4.64 0.76
C GLY A 126 23.35 -5.25 -0.62
N ALA A 127 22.90 -4.53 -1.63
CA ALA A 127 23.23 -4.81 -3.02
C ALA A 127 24.39 -3.91 -3.48
N VAL A 128 25.33 -4.43 -4.21
CA VAL A 128 26.42 -3.64 -4.80
C VAL A 128 25.84 -2.64 -5.79
N HIS A 129 25.78 -1.38 -5.41
CA HIS A 129 25.19 -0.32 -6.22
C HIS A 129 26.15 0.23 -7.25
N LYS A 130 27.43 0.36 -6.88
CA LYS A 130 28.49 0.89 -7.74
C LYS A 130 29.85 0.46 -7.23
N ILE A 131 30.74 0.11 -8.16
CA ILE A 131 32.15 -0.12 -7.88
C ILE A 131 32.96 1.00 -8.55
N ARG A 132 33.88 1.61 -7.79
CA ARG A 132 34.87 2.58 -8.27
C ARG A 132 36.25 2.01 -7.97
N ASP A 133 36.82 1.38 -8.96
CA ASP A 133 38.18 0.81 -8.90
C ASP A 133 39.18 1.95 -9.07
N MET A 134 40.11 2.08 -8.10
CA MET A 134 41.19 3.06 -8.10
C MET A 134 42.59 2.38 -8.08
N GLY A 135 42.64 1.10 -8.36
CA GLY A 135 43.83 0.27 -8.31
C GLY A 135 43.91 -0.48 -6.96
N GLU A 136 44.90 -0.15 -6.12
CA GLU A 136 45.11 -0.82 -4.82
C GLU A 136 43.91 -0.69 -3.87
N VAL A 137 43.08 0.33 -4.08
CA VAL A 137 41.84 0.61 -3.29
C VAL A 137 40.64 0.73 -4.23
N ALA A 138 39.51 0.17 -3.85
CA ALA A 138 38.24 0.38 -4.54
C ALA A 138 37.17 0.80 -3.56
N PHE A 139 36.24 1.64 -4.03
CA PHE A 139 35.03 1.99 -3.27
C PHE A 139 33.86 1.15 -3.79
N VAL A 140 33.34 0.26 -2.95
CA VAL A 140 32.15 -0.53 -3.24
C VAL A 140 30.97 0.11 -2.49
N VAL A 141 30.12 0.82 -3.24
CA VAL A 141 28.93 1.45 -2.67
C VAL A 141 27.82 0.42 -2.59
N LEU A 142 27.29 0.18 -1.40
CA LEU A 142 26.16 -0.71 -1.16
C LEU A 142 24.86 0.06 -1.09
N ARG A 143 23.83 -0.46 -1.72
CA ARG A 143 22.43 -0.02 -1.57
C ARG A 143 21.74 -0.89 -0.54
N THR A 144 21.34 -0.26 0.56
CA THR A 144 20.56 -0.89 1.63
C THR A 144 19.10 -0.42 1.60
N ARG A 145 18.30 -0.91 2.53
CA ARG A 145 16.92 -0.39 2.70
C ARG A 145 16.90 1.08 3.15
N GLU A 146 17.91 1.55 3.90
CA GLU A 146 17.97 2.89 4.48
C GLU A 146 18.78 3.89 3.66
N GLY A 147 19.50 3.44 2.65
CA GLY A 147 20.28 4.31 1.77
C GLY A 147 21.53 3.68 1.21
N LEU A 148 22.47 4.53 0.80
CA LEU A 148 23.76 4.12 0.27
C LEU A 148 24.81 4.16 1.36
N VAL A 149 25.67 3.13 1.41
CA VAL A 149 26.84 3.04 2.30
C VAL A 149 28.06 2.84 1.44
N GLN A 150 29.11 3.63 1.69
CA GLN A 150 30.43 3.43 1.10
C GLN A 150 31.16 2.36 1.89
N THR A 151 31.75 1.40 1.18
CA THR A 151 32.71 0.47 1.76
C THR A 151 34.05 0.61 1.04
N VAL A 152 35.15 0.51 1.79
CA VAL A 152 36.52 0.56 1.26
C VAL A 152 37.00 -0.86 1.10
N TYR A 153 37.35 -1.21 -0.13
CA TYR A 153 38.01 -2.46 -0.51
C TYR A 153 39.49 -2.21 -0.70
N GLU A 154 40.34 -3.04 -0.11
CA GLU A 154 41.81 -3.00 -0.26
C GLU A 154 42.30 -4.29 -0.93
N GLU A 155 43.04 -4.15 -2.04
CA GLU A 155 43.57 -5.30 -2.76
C GLU A 155 44.56 -6.12 -1.88
N GLY A 156 44.46 -7.43 -1.96
CA GLY A 156 45.27 -8.35 -1.16
C GLY A 156 44.85 -8.52 0.30
N THR A 157 43.96 -7.65 0.82
CA THR A 157 43.48 -7.71 2.20
C THR A 157 41.99 -8.10 2.25
N THR A 158 41.17 -7.50 1.40
CA THR A 158 39.73 -7.76 1.33
C THR A 158 39.41 -8.97 0.45
N THR A 159 38.49 -9.82 0.87
CA THR A 159 38.06 -11.01 0.12
C THR A 159 36.57 -10.91 -0.28
N PRO A 160 36.13 -11.55 -1.39
CA PRO A 160 36.94 -12.17 -2.46
C PRO A 160 37.66 -11.12 -3.31
N GLU A 161 38.39 -11.51 -4.35
CA GLU A 161 39.02 -10.58 -5.30
C GLU A 161 37.95 -9.63 -5.90
N LEU A 162 38.32 -8.37 -6.15
CA LEU A 162 37.38 -7.34 -6.63
C LEU A 162 36.64 -7.75 -7.92
N LYS A 163 37.29 -8.44 -8.82
CA LYS A 163 36.71 -8.96 -10.08
C LYS A 163 35.57 -9.97 -9.87
N GLU A 164 35.45 -10.55 -8.67
CA GLU A 164 34.36 -11.45 -8.34
C GLU A 164 33.08 -10.70 -7.90
N LEU A 165 33.22 -9.44 -7.48
CA LEU A 165 32.11 -8.57 -7.21
C LEU A 165 31.58 -7.99 -8.51
N CYS A 166 30.25 -7.82 -8.59
CA CYS A 166 29.62 -7.12 -9.71
C CYS A 166 28.46 -6.24 -9.18
N GLU A 167 28.13 -5.21 -9.92
CA GLU A 167 26.96 -4.38 -9.61
C GLU A 167 25.70 -5.24 -9.52
N GLU A 168 24.83 -4.91 -8.60
CA GLU A 168 23.57 -5.62 -8.24
C GLU A 168 23.77 -7.00 -7.57
N ALA A 169 24.99 -7.46 -7.30
CA ALA A 169 25.17 -8.60 -6.42
C ALA A 169 24.64 -8.30 -5.02
N ALA A 170 23.87 -9.22 -4.45
CA ALA A 170 23.48 -9.15 -3.04
C ALA A 170 24.62 -9.69 -2.18
N VAL A 171 25.05 -8.91 -1.20
CA VAL A 171 26.21 -9.22 -0.37
C VAL A 171 25.97 -8.95 1.10
N THR A 172 26.70 -9.66 1.96
CA THR A 172 26.95 -9.27 3.35
C THR A 172 28.40 -8.80 3.44
N VAL A 173 28.62 -7.52 3.76
CA VAL A 173 29.95 -7.01 4.05
C VAL A 173 30.26 -7.19 5.53
N LYS A 174 31.48 -7.67 5.82
CA LYS A 174 32.10 -7.68 7.13
C LYS A 174 33.23 -6.65 7.13
N GLY A 175 33.24 -5.72 8.08
CA GLY A 175 34.26 -4.69 8.13
C GLY A 175 34.14 -3.80 9.35
N THR A 176 35.07 -2.85 9.50
CA THR A 176 35.13 -1.92 10.62
C THR A 176 34.55 -0.57 10.21
N VAL A 177 33.69 -0.01 11.04
CA VAL A 177 33.12 1.33 10.85
C VAL A 177 34.19 2.39 11.11
N ALA A 178 34.36 3.31 10.15
CA ALA A 178 35.24 4.47 10.26
C ALA A 178 34.48 5.75 9.92
N LEU A 179 34.65 6.82 10.67
CA LEU A 179 34.08 8.12 10.34
C LEU A 179 34.80 8.70 9.12
N GLU A 180 34.04 9.17 8.15
CA GLU A 180 34.53 9.80 6.92
C GLU A 180 33.48 10.81 6.42
N GLU A 181 33.71 12.09 6.62
CA GLU A 181 32.76 13.17 6.30
C GLU A 181 32.39 13.21 4.80
N ARG A 182 33.30 12.78 3.91
CA ARG A 182 33.06 12.74 2.46
C ARG A 182 32.21 11.55 2.03
N ALA A 183 32.03 10.55 2.91
CA ALA A 183 31.17 9.40 2.62
C ALA A 183 29.68 9.81 2.68
N PRO A 184 28.78 9.14 1.91
CA PRO A 184 27.36 9.52 1.80
C PRO A 184 26.60 9.65 3.12
N GLN A 185 27.03 8.96 4.18
CA GLN A 185 26.39 8.94 5.49
C GLN A 185 27.29 9.50 6.60
N GLY A 186 28.43 10.12 6.27
CA GLY A 186 29.41 10.58 7.24
C GLY A 186 30.30 9.47 7.82
N PHE A 187 30.15 8.24 7.34
CA PHE A 187 30.98 7.09 7.69
C PHE A 187 31.19 6.16 6.49
N GLU A 188 32.20 5.31 6.58
CA GLU A 188 32.46 4.22 5.65
C GLU A 188 32.72 2.92 6.43
N ILE A 189 32.63 1.79 5.73
CA ILE A 189 33.02 0.49 6.28
C ILE A 189 34.31 0.04 5.59
N ARG A 190 35.41 -0.09 6.36
CA ARG A 190 36.64 -0.71 5.90
C ARG A 190 36.42 -2.22 5.81
N ALA A 191 36.23 -2.71 4.61
CA ALA A 191 35.79 -4.07 4.38
C ALA A 191 36.92 -5.08 4.59
N VAL A 192 36.62 -6.12 5.35
CA VAL A 192 37.47 -7.30 5.51
C VAL A 192 37.04 -8.39 4.49
N SER A 193 35.72 -8.56 4.35
CA SER A 193 35.19 -9.53 3.40
C SER A 193 33.81 -9.21 2.90
N PHE A 194 33.48 -9.66 1.69
CA PHE A 194 32.15 -9.69 1.12
C PHE A 194 31.70 -11.15 0.93
N GLU A 195 30.70 -11.57 1.66
CA GLU A 195 29.98 -12.81 1.38
C GLU A 195 28.97 -12.53 0.26
N ILE A 196 29.16 -13.16 -0.90
CA ILE A 196 28.24 -13.00 -2.04
C ILE A 196 27.07 -13.96 -1.84
N LEU A 197 25.87 -13.40 -1.61
CA LEU A 197 24.64 -14.14 -1.42
C LEU A 197 24.01 -14.55 -2.75
N SER A 198 24.06 -13.65 -3.74
CA SER A 198 23.63 -13.92 -5.12
C SER A 198 24.27 -12.94 -6.10
N LYS A 199 24.41 -13.37 -7.35
CA LYS A 199 24.88 -12.53 -8.47
C LYS A 199 23.80 -12.42 -9.54
N PRO A 200 23.69 -11.28 -10.24
CA PRO A 200 22.87 -11.21 -11.45
C PRO A 200 23.43 -12.15 -12.52
N VAL A 201 22.55 -12.80 -13.26
CA VAL A 201 22.94 -13.68 -14.39
C VAL A 201 23.11 -12.88 -15.69
N GLU A 202 22.55 -11.66 -15.74
CA GLU A 202 22.63 -10.73 -16.87
C GLU A 202 22.96 -9.32 -16.37
N PRO A 203 23.65 -8.50 -17.17
CA PRO A 203 23.90 -7.11 -16.81
C PRO A 203 22.60 -6.30 -16.75
N MET A 204 22.59 -5.25 -15.94
CA MET A 204 21.45 -4.37 -15.82
C MET A 204 21.12 -3.67 -17.16
N PRO A 205 19.87 -3.79 -17.67
CA PRO A 205 19.47 -3.20 -18.95
C PRO A 205 19.36 -1.67 -18.90
N ILE A 206 19.30 -1.07 -17.70
CA ILE A 206 19.22 0.37 -17.45
C ILE A 206 20.19 0.79 -16.35
N ALA A 207 20.72 2.01 -16.43
CA ALA A 207 21.69 2.52 -15.47
C ALA A 207 20.98 3.06 -14.20
N ILE A 208 20.68 2.18 -13.25
CA ILE A 208 20.00 2.52 -11.99
C ILE A 208 20.91 3.19 -10.95
N ASN A 209 22.22 3.11 -11.12
CA ASN A 209 23.24 3.65 -10.21
C ASN A 209 23.57 5.13 -10.46
N LYS A 210 22.86 5.79 -11.39
CA LYS A 210 22.98 7.22 -11.65
C LYS A 210 21.95 8.01 -10.87
N TRP A 211 22.34 9.21 -10.41
CA TRP A 211 21.44 10.12 -9.69
C TRP A 211 20.19 10.48 -10.51
N LYS A 212 20.35 10.74 -11.81
CA LYS A 212 19.25 10.93 -12.76
C LYS A 212 19.33 9.83 -13.80
N MET A 213 18.30 9.01 -13.87
CA MET A 213 18.15 8.05 -14.96
C MET A 213 17.78 8.77 -16.24
N ASN A 214 18.60 8.62 -17.28
CA ASN A 214 18.28 9.13 -18.62
C ASN A 214 17.50 8.07 -19.41
N THR A 215 16.28 7.79 -18.95
CA THR A 215 15.44 6.70 -19.44
C THR A 215 14.01 7.24 -19.59
N SER A 216 13.33 6.90 -20.68
CA SER A 216 11.93 7.31 -20.91
C SER A 216 11.01 6.74 -19.84
N LEU A 217 9.84 7.37 -19.63
CA LEU A 217 8.84 6.88 -18.71
C LEU A 217 8.40 5.44 -19.08
N GLU A 218 8.14 5.19 -20.36
CA GLU A 218 7.72 3.85 -20.84
C GLU A 218 8.75 2.79 -20.47
N THR A 219 10.04 3.03 -20.76
CA THR A 219 11.10 2.08 -20.39
C THR A 219 11.21 1.90 -18.87
N LYS A 220 11.03 2.96 -18.08
CA LYS A 220 10.99 2.83 -16.62
C LYS A 220 9.83 1.95 -16.15
N LEU A 221 8.67 2.04 -16.81
CA LEU A 221 7.49 1.26 -16.48
C LEU A 221 7.61 -0.19 -16.94
N ASP A 222 8.18 -0.45 -18.12
CA ASP A 222 8.43 -1.79 -18.64
C ASP A 222 9.44 -2.55 -17.77
N LEU A 223 10.44 -1.84 -17.25
CA LEU A 223 11.46 -2.38 -16.36
C LEU A 223 11.21 -1.98 -14.89
N ARG A 224 9.97 -1.86 -14.47
CA ARG A 224 9.57 -1.26 -13.19
C ARG A 224 10.27 -1.88 -11.98
N PRO A 225 10.38 -3.21 -11.82
CA PRO A 225 11.09 -3.82 -10.69
C PRO A 225 12.57 -3.43 -10.62
N LEU A 226 13.18 -3.12 -11.76
CA LEU A 226 14.57 -2.69 -11.85
C LEU A 226 14.69 -1.18 -11.68
N SER A 227 13.87 -0.38 -12.36
CA SER A 227 13.92 1.07 -12.28
C SER A 227 13.70 1.59 -10.85
N LEU A 228 12.84 0.91 -10.06
CA LEU A 228 12.62 1.22 -8.65
C LEU A 228 13.81 0.91 -7.72
N ARG A 229 14.84 0.23 -8.21
CA ARG A 229 16.11 0.10 -7.47
C ARG A 229 16.91 1.40 -7.45
N ASN A 230 16.64 2.33 -8.36
CA ASN A 230 17.21 3.68 -8.30
C ASN A 230 16.73 4.40 -7.03
N VAL A 231 17.65 5.06 -6.32
CA VAL A 231 17.36 5.67 -5.01
C VAL A 231 16.33 6.80 -5.09
N LYS A 232 16.32 7.60 -6.17
CA LYS A 232 15.34 8.67 -6.37
C LYS A 232 13.95 8.13 -6.73
N GLU A 233 13.88 7.16 -7.64
CA GLU A 233 12.60 6.54 -7.99
C GLU A 233 11.98 5.86 -6.75
N ARG A 234 12.80 5.19 -5.94
CA ARG A 234 12.35 4.60 -4.66
C ARG A 234 11.87 5.65 -3.66
N ALA A 235 12.54 6.81 -3.59
CA ALA A 235 12.20 7.88 -2.66
C ALA A 235 10.79 8.43 -2.90
N LYS A 236 10.30 8.46 -4.15
CA LYS A 236 8.93 8.88 -4.49
C LYS A 236 7.89 8.03 -3.72
N PHE A 237 8.10 6.72 -3.69
CA PHE A 237 7.18 5.79 -3.01
C PHE A 237 7.36 5.76 -1.50
N ARG A 238 8.51 6.20 -0.99
CA ARG A 238 8.66 6.46 0.45
C ARG A 238 7.84 7.67 0.89
N VAL A 239 7.83 8.75 0.09
CA VAL A 239 6.94 9.90 0.34
C VAL A 239 5.47 9.49 0.25
N GLN A 240 5.10 8.70 -0.76
CA GLN A 240 3.73 8.19 -0.90
C GLN A 240 3.30 7.33 0.31
N GLU A 241 4.18 6.48 0.80
CA GLU A 241 3.95 5.69 2.03
C GLU A 241 3.72 6.62 3.23
N GLY A 242 4.51 7.71 3.34
CA GLY A 242 4.33 8.73 4.36
C GLY A 242 2.97 9.43 4.29
N ILE A 243 2.43 9.69 3.09
CA ILE A 243 1.09 10.25 2.90
C ILE A 243 0.02 9.28 3.42
N VAL A 244 0.10 8.00 3.07
CA VAL A 244 -0.85 6.98 3.55
C VAL A 244 -0.76 6.81 5.06
N ARG A 245 0.45 6.84 5.62
CA ARG A 245 0.65 6.79 7.06
C ARG A 245 0.04 8.01 7.75
N GLY A 246 0.29 9.21 7.20
CA GLY A 246 -0.30 10.45 7.72
C GLY A 246 -1.83 10.41 7.75
N PHE A 247 -2.45 9.87 6.70
CA PHE A 247 -3.89 9.67 6.62
C PHE A 247 -4.40 8.74 7.73
N ARG A 248 -3.77 7.59 7.92
CA ARG A 248 -4.14 6.63 8.97
C ARG A 248 -3.93 7.20 10.37
N ASP A 249 -2.74 7.74 10.64
CA ASP A 249 -2.39 8.25 11.97
C ASP A 249 -3.32 9.40 12.38
N TYR A 250 -3.58 10.33 11.46
CA TYR A 250 -4.48 11.44 11.72
C TYR A 250 -5.91 10.97 11.99
N LEU A 251 -6.51 10.17 11.11
CA LEU A 251 -7.89 9.73 11.27
C LEU A 251 -8.08 8.85 12.51
N HIS A 252 -7.12 7.98 12.84
CA HIS A 252 -7.16 7.26 14.12
C HIS A 252 -7.14 8.21 15.31
N SER A 253 -6.36 9.30 15.27
CA SER A 253 -6.33 10.32 16.32
C SER A 253 -7.67 11.07 16.46
N GLN A 254 -8.45 11.14 15.37
CA GLN A 254 -9.78 11.74 15.31
C GLN A 254 -10.93 10.75 15.62
N GLY A 255 -10.61 9.54 16.06
CA GLY A 255 -11.58 8.53 16.47
C GLY A 255 -12.23 7.76 15.31
N PHE A 256 -11.64 7.76 14.13
CA PHE A 256 -12.13 6.97 13.00
C PHE A 256 -11.73 5.50 13.11
N THR A 257 -12.60 4.63 12.61
CA THR A 257 -12.36 3.18 12.47
C THR A 257 -11.96 2.86 11.03
N GLU A 258 -10.81 2.20 10.83
CA GLU A 258 -10.44 1.68 9.50
C GLU A 258 -11.32 0.49 9.14
N ILE A 259 -11.95 0.55 7.95
CA ILE A 259 -12.78 -0.53 7.41
C ILE A 259 -12.15 -1.10 6.14
N HIS A 260 -12.54 -2.32 5.78
CA HIS A 260 -12.06 -3.02 4.58
C HIS A 260 -13.27 -3.51 3.78
N SER A 261 -13.69 -2.72 2.79
CA SER A 261 -14.85 -3.03 1.98
C SER A 261 -14.53 -3.96 0.81
N PRO A 262 -15.49 -4.80 0.37
CA PRO A 262 -15.32 -5.62 -0.83
C PRO A 262 -15.07 -4.78 -2.07
N LYS A 263 -14.18 -5.27 -2.95
CA LYS A 263 -13.89 -4.62 -4.26
C LYS A 263 -14.60 -5.31 -5.42
N ILE A 264 -15.28 -6.42 -5.17
CA ILE A 264 -16.18 -7.09 -6.11
C ILE A 264 -17.60 -6.90 -5.57
N GLY A 265 -18.45 -6.25 -6.36
CA GLY A 265 -19.83 -5.95 -5.99
C GLY A 265 -20.82 -6.29 -7.11
N ALA A 266 -22.10 -6.29 -6.78
CA ALA A 266 -23.16 -6.51 -7.77
C ALA A 266 -23.43 -5.24 -8.60
N ARG A 267 -23.10 -4.05 -8.08
CA ARG A 267 -23.43 -2.74 -8.66
C ARG A 267 -22.35 -1.70 -8.38
N GLY A 268 -22.21 -0.72 -9.27
CA GLY A 268 -21.38 0.46 -9.06
C GLY A 268 -22.10 1.51 -8.19
N ALA A 269 -21.34 2.20 -7.34
CA ALA A 269 -21.84 3.23 -6.44
C ALA A 269 -22.04 4.59 -7.12
N GLU A 270 -21.17 4.92 -8.08
CA GLU A 270 -21.13 6.26 -8.69
C GLU A 270 -22.11 6.41 -9.88
N GLY A 271 -22.78 5.35 -10.29
CA GLY A 271 -23.58 5.32 -11.51
C GLY A 271 -22.73 5.42 -12.78
N GLY A 272 -23.32 5.12 -13.94
CA GLY A 272 -22.68 5.36 -15.22
C GLY A 272 -21.92 4.18 -15.83
N ALA A 273 -21.36 4.41 -17.04
CA ALA A 273 -20.89 3.38 -17.96
C ALA A 273 -19.45 2.87 -17.69
N ASN A 274 -18.71 3.50 -16.79
CA ASN A 274 -17.27 3.27 -16.62
C ASN A 274 -16.95 2.18 -15.59
N LEU A 275 -17.62 1.03 -15.71
CA LEU A 275 -17.46 -0.11 -14.81
C LEU A 275 -16.69 -1.25 -15.49
N PHE A 276 -15.69 -1.79 -14.83
CA PHE A 276 -15.17 -3.10 -15.19
C PHE A 276 -16.16 -4.18 -14.75
N ARG A 277 -16.66 -4.95 -15.71
CA ARG A 277 -17.60 -6.04 -15.51
C ARG A 277 -16.88 -7.37 -15.61
N LEU A 278 -17.24 -8.30 -14.72
CA LEU A 278 -16.64 -9.63 -14.66
C LEU A 278 -17.70 -10.71 -14.40
N GLU A 279 -17.40 -11.93 -14.81
CA GLU A 279 -18.16 -13.11 -14.44
C GLU A 279 -17.75 -13.54 -13.03
N TYR A 280 -18.72 -13.65 -12.14
CA TYR A 280 -18.52 -14.11 -10.76
C TYR A 280 -19.35 -15.37 -10.52
N PHE A 281 -18.75 -16.54 -10.80
CA PHE A 281 -19.45 -17.83 -10.85
C PHE A 281 -20.63 -17.78 -11.84
N HIS A 282 -21.87 -17.78 -11.33
CA HIS A 282 -23.09 -17.73 -12.15
C HIS A 282 -23.76 -16.33 -12.09
N LYS A 283 -23.05 -15.31 -11.68
CA LYS A 283 -23.55 -13.93 -11.54
C LYS A 283 -22.63 -12.97 -12.25
N HIS A 284 -23.18 -11.84 -12.68
CA HIS A 284 -22.38 -10.72 -13.12
C HIS A 284 -21.97 -9.89 -11.92
N ALA A 285 -20.74 -9.43 -11.92
CA ALA A 285 -20.19 -8.53 -10.92
C ALA A 285 -19.47 -7.35 -11.56
N VAL A 286 -19.14 -6.36 -10.75
CA VAL A 286 -18.35 -5.20 -11.13
C VAL A 286 -17.22 -4.98 -10.15
N LEU A 287 -16.14 -4.35 -10.61
CA LEU A 287 -15.11 -3.83 -9.69
C LEU A 287 -15.56 -2.49 -9.12
N ALA A 288 -15.26 -2.27 -7.84
CA ALA A 288 -15.68 -1.09 -7.10
C ALA A 288 -15.01 0.18 -7.64
N GLN A 289 -15.80 1.20 -7.98
CA GLN A 289 -15.32 2.53 -8.35
C GLN A 289 -14.96 3.38 -7.13
N SER A 290 -15.52 3.07 -5.97
CA SER A 290 -15.39 3.75 -4.69
C SER A 290 -15.98 2.84 -3.60
N PRO A 291 -15.56 2.95 -2.33
CA PRO A 291 -16.21 2.28 -1.21
C PRO A 291 -17.53 2.95 -0.76
N GLN A 292 -18.11 3.84 -1.54
CA GLN A 292 -19.18 4.78 -1.13
C GLN A 292 -20.34 4.13 -0.38
N PHE A 293 -20.91 3.04 -0.91
CA PHE A 293 -22.00 2.35 -0.23
C PHE A 293 -21.60 1.86 1.16
N TYR A 294 -20.40 1.28 1.24
CA TYR A 294 -19.91 0.66 2.46
C TYR A 294 -19.54 1.72 3.52
N LYS A 295 -18.84 2.80 3.14
CA LYS A 295 -18.45 3.82 4.09
C LYS A 295 -19.68 4.55 4.65
N GLN A 296 -20.69 4.83 3.82
CA GLN A 296 -21.96 5.39 4.31
C GLN A 296 -22.69 4.43 5.26
N MET A 297 -22.87 3.15 4.88
CA MET A 297 -23.49 2.17 5.77
C MET A 297 -22.76 2.07 7.11
N MET A 298 -21.44 2.11 7.11
CA MET A 298 -20.63 1.93 8.31
C MET A 298 -20.59 3.17 9.20
N VAL A 299 -20.92 4.36 8.70
CA VAL A 299 -21.20 5.52 9.57
C VAL A 299 -22.37 5.23 10.51
N GLY A 300 -23.42 4.57 10.05
CA GLY A 300 -24.52 4.14 10.91
C GLY A 300 -24.15 3.08 11.96
N VAL A 301 -22.89 2.62 11.98
CA VAL A 301 -22.38 1.59 12.91
C VAL A 301 -21.25 2.12 13.79
N PHE A 302 -20.32 2.90 13.22
CA PHE A 302 -19.08 3.34 13.87
C PHE A 302 -18.97 4.87 13.99
N ASP A 303 -19.96 5.63 13.53
CA ASP A 303 -20.00 7.09 13.43
C ASP A 303 -18.94 7.68 12.50
N ARG A 304 -17.69 7.21 12.55
CA ARG A 304 -16.56 7.68 11.75
C ARG A 304 -15.78 6.50 11.20
N VAL A 305 -15.63 6.47 9.88
CA VAL A 305 -14.92 5.37 9.20
C VAL A 305 -14.01 5.89 8.10
N PHE A 306 -12.95 5.14 7.82
CA PHE A 306 -12.08 5.41 6.68
C PHE A 306 -11.55 4.12 6.04
N GLU A 307 -11.10 4.23 4.82
CA GLU A 307 -10.46 3.15 4.06
C GLU A 307 -9.38 3.72 3.14
N ALA A 308 -8.23 3.06 3.06
CA ALA A 308 -7.20 3.30 2.05
C ALA A 308 -7.07 2.04 1.18
N ALA A 309 -7.63 2.06 -0.03
CA ALA A 309 -7.78 0.85 -0.83
C ALA A 309 -7.87 1.11 -2.34
N PRO A 310 -7.58 0.10 -3.19
CA PRO A 310 -7.71 0.23 -4.63
C PRO A 310 -9.16 0.42 -5.06
N VAL A 311 -9.34 1.27 -6.08
CA VAL A 311 -10.61 1.49 -6.79
C VAL A 311 -10.36 1.44 -8.30
N PHE A 312 -11.42 1.17 -9.06
CA PHE A 312 -11.33 0.79 -10.47
C PHE A 312 -12.29 1.63 -11.33
N ARG A 313 -11.76 2.28 -12.35
CA ARG A 313 -12.55 3.08 -13.28
C ARG A 313 -12.23 2.68 -14.73
N ALA A 314 -13.20 2.13 -15.44
CA ALA A 314 -13.06 1.71 -16.83
C ALA A 314 -13.11 2.90 -17.82
N GLU A 315 -12.45 3.99 -17.46
CA GLU A 315 -12.39 5.21 -18.28
C GLU A 315 -11.51 4.98 -19.50
N LYS A 316 -12.01 5.43 -20.67
CA LYS A 316 -11.32 5.30 -21.95
C LYS A 316 -10.43 6.51 -22.26
N HIS A 317 -9.83 7.11 -21.22
CA HIS A 317 -8.96 8.26 -21.36
C HIS A 317 -7.51 7.86 -21.08
N ASN A 318 -6.60 8.14 -22.02
CA ASN A 318 -5.17 7.94 -21.82
C ASN A 318 -4.49 9.30 -21.63
N THR A 319 -4.67 9.91 -20.46
CA THR A 319 -4.09 11.20 -20.12
C THR A 319 -3.07 11.07 -19.00
N LYS A 320 -2.31 12.13 -18.74
CA LYS A 320 -1.31 12.18 -17.67
C LYS A 320 -1.90 12.13 -16.24
N ARG A 321 -3.23 12.29 -16.10
CA ARG A 321 -3.94 12.39 -14.81
C ARG A 321 -4.94 11.26 -14.54
N HIS A 322 -5.06 10.26 -15.44
CA HIS A 322 -6.02 9.16 -15.32
C HIS A 322 -5.33 7.80 -15.28
N LEU A 323 -5.86 6.95 -14.41
CA LEU A 323 -5.53 5.53 -14.26
C LEU A 323 -6.83 4.74 -14.21
N ASN A 324 -6.79 3.47 -14.63
CA ASN A 324 -7.93 2.56 -14.50
C ASN A 324 -7.99 1.86 -13.13
N GLU A 325 -6.89 1.82 -12.41
CA GLU A 325 -6.78 1.37 -11.02
C GLU A 325 -5.88 2.34 -10.26
N TYR A 326 -6.35 2.84 -9.12
CA TYR A 326 -5.59 3.73 -8.25
C TYR A 326 -6.01 3.53 -6.79
N THR A 327 -5.22 4.05 -5.86
CA THR A 327 -5.54 4.01 -4.43
C THR A 327 -6.39 5.22 -4.06
N SER A 328 -7.57 4.97 -3.53
CA SER A 328 -8.43 5.99 -2.94
C SER A 328 -8.25 6.03 -1.42
N LEU A 329 -8.07 7.23 -0.89
CA LEU A 329 -8.10 7.52 0.55
C LEU A 329 -9.48 8.09 0.85
N ASP A 330 -10.32 7.30 1.46
CA ASP A 330 -11.73 7.61 1.70
C ASP A 330 -12.00 7.74 3.19
N PHE A 331 -12.76 8.76 3.60
CA PHE A 331 -13.41 8.75 4.89
C PHE A 331 -14.86 9.19 4.79
N GLU A 332 -15.65 8.83 5.82
CA GLU A 332 -17.03 9.27 6.01
C GLU A 332 -17.29 9.46 7.50
N MET A 333 -17.97 10.54 7.90
CA MET A 333 -18.27 10.85 9.31
C MET A 333 -19.72 11.31 9.48
N GLY A 334 -20.33 10.86 10.57
CA GLY A 334 -21.67 11.20 10.99
C GLY A 334 -21.72 12.32 12.01
N TYR A 335 -22.96 12.78 12.29
CA TYR A 335 -23.25 13.85 13.23
C TYR A 335 -22.55 15.16 12.89
N ILE A 336 -22.47 15.46 11.59
CA ILE A 336 -21.91 16.71 11.08
C ILE A 336 -22.95 17.83 11.19
N ASP A 337 -22.48 19.06 11.43
CA ASP A 337 -23.31 20.25 11.40
C ASP A 337 -23.43 20.77 9.95
N SER A 338 -22.37 20.69 9.18
CA SER A 338 -22.34 21.07 7.77
C SER A 338 -21.28 20.28 6.98
N PHE A 339 -21.27 20.44 5.66
CA PHE A 339 -20.21 19.87 4.82
C PHE A 339 -18.83 20.52 5.05
N GLU A 340 -18.78 21.66 5.70
CA GLU A 340 -17.54 22.35 6.08
C GLU A 340 -16.75 21.53 7.11
N ASP A 341 -17.41 20.76 7.97
CA ASP A 341 -16.76 19.83 8.91
C ASP A 341 -15.87 18.81 8.17
N ILE A 342 -16.27 18.42 6.95
CA ILE A 342 -15.51 17.51 6.12
C ILE A 342 -14.27 18.21 5.56
N MET A 343 -14.41 19.48 5.14
CA MET A 343 -13.30 20.29 4.63
C MET A 343 -12.29 20.60 5.74
N GLU A 344 -12.74 20.84 6.97
CA GLU A 344 -11.86 21.02 8.13
C GLU A 344 -11.08 19.73 8.45
N MET A 345 -11.77 18.58 8.41
CA MET A 345 -11.13 17.28 8.63
C MET A 345 -10.06 17.00 7.56
N GLU A 346 -10.32 17.32 6.30
CA GLU A 346 -9.34 17.19 5.21
C GLU A 346 -8.16 18.14 5.39
N THR A 347 -8.42 19.39 5.75
CA THR A 347 -7.38 20.39 6.03
C THR A 347 -6.47 19.92 7.17
N GLY A 348 -7.04 19.42 8.25
CA GLY A 348 -6.27 18.86 9.37
C GLY A 348 -5.43 17.64 8.98
N PHE A 349 -5.96 16.76 8.14
CA PHE A 349 -5.20 15.64 7.58
C PHE A 349 -4.00 16.13 6.76
N LEU A 350 -4.19 17.11 5.88
CA LEU A 350 -3.11 17.66 5.06
C LEU A 350 -2.04 18.32 5.92
N GLN A 351 -2.43 19.14 6.91
CA GLN A 351 -1.50 19.77 7.87
C GLN A 351 -0.66 18.73 8.61
N TYR A 352 -1.32 17.72 9.17
CA TYR A 352 -0.65 16.62 9.87
C TYR A 352 0.34 15.89 8.95
N THR A 353 -0.10 15.57 7.74
CA THR A 353 0.70 14.84 6.77
C THR A 353 1.92 15.64 6.31
N MET A 354 1.76 16.93 6.02
CA MET A 354 2.91 17.77 5.66
C MET A 354 3.93 17.83 6.80
N LYS A 355 3.47 17.93 8.05
CA LYS A 355 4.37 17.92 9.22
C LYS A 355 5.08 16.58 9.39
N LEU A 356 4.39 15.46 9.19
CA LEU A 356 4.99 14.13 9.21
C LEU A 356 6.06 13.97 8.13
N LEU A 357 5.77 14.41 6.90
CA LEU A 357 6.71 14.36 5.79
C LEU A 357 7.95 15.22 6.05
N GLU A 358 7.76 16.44 6.57
CA GLU A 358 8.85 17.34 6.90
C GLU A 358 9.83 16.75 7.94
N THR A 359 9.31 15.99 8.90
CA THR A 359 10.11 15.45 10.01
C THR A 359 10.68 14.06 9.71
N GLU A 360 9.85 13.12 9.32
CA GLU A 360 10.27 11.72 9.20
C GLU A 360 10.72 11.32 7.78
N TYR A 361 10.37 12.11 6.76
CA TYR A 361 10.73 11.87 5.35
C TYR A 361 11.61 12.98 4.76
N ALA A 362 12.22 13.80 5.62
CA ALA A 362 13.10 14.91 5.23
C ALA A 362 14.23 14.50 4.28
N LYS A 363 14.76 13.29 4.46
CA LYS A 363 15.82 12.73 3.61
C LYS A 363 15.33 12.52 2.18
N GLU A 364 14.15 11.94 2.01
CA GLU A 364 13.51 11.68 0.73
C GLU A 364 13.12 12.99 0.05
N LEU A 365 12.51 13.92 0.77
CA LEU A 365 12.17 15.26 0.25
C LEU A 365 13.41 16.00 -0.24
N LYS A 366 14.48 16.03 0.54
CA LYS A 366 15.76 16.63 0.14
C LYS A 366 16.36 15.96 -1.10
N MET A 367 16.32 14.61 -1.15
CA MET A 367 16.80 13.83 -2.29
C MET A 367 16.03 14.15 -3.58
N LEU A 368 14.72 14.36 -3.47
CA LEU A 368 13.85 14.67 -4.59
C LEU A 368 13.89 16.16 -4.96
N GLY A 369 14.35 17.04 -4.06
CA GLY A 369 14.33 18.48 -4.21
C GLY A 369 12.92 19.06 -4.07
N VAL A 370 12.08 18.42 -3.24
CA VAL A 370 10.68 18.81 -3.02
C VAL A 370 10.59 19.85 -1.91
N THR A 371 9.83 20.91 -2.15
CA THR A 371 9.33 21.83 -1.15
C THR A 371 7.87 21.49 -0.91
N LEU A 372 7.49 21.22 0.34
CA LEU A 372 6.12 20.90 0.69
C LEU A 372 5.20 22.11 0.51
N PRO A 373 3.93 21.90 0.10
CA PRO A 373 2.96 22.98 -0.01
C PRO A 373 2.58 23.53 1.37
N LYS A 374 2.13 24.78 1.37
CA LYS A 374 1.57 25.41 2.56
C LYS A 374 0.13 24.96 2.75
N VAL A 375 -0.20 24.54 3.96
CA VAL A 375 -1.55 24.14 4.38
C VAL A 375 -1.89 24.89 5.68
N ASP A 376 -2.10 26.20 5.59
CA ASP A 376 -2.54 26.99 6.74
C ASP A 376 -4.07 27.09 6.72
N GLU A 377 -4.61 28.07 6.03
CA GLU A 377 -6.03 28.26 5.78
C GLU A 377 -6.28 28.06 4.28
N ILE A 378 -7.11 27.09 3.92
CA ILE A 378 -7.42 26.80 2.52
C ILE A 378 -8.58 27.67 2.08
N PRO A 379 -8.41 28.59 1.10
CA PRO A 379 -9.49 29.42 0.59
C PRO A 379 -10.57 28.58 -0.09
N GLN A 380 -11.80 29.11 -0.10
CA GLN A 380 -12.93 28.48 -0.76
C GLN A 380 -13.62 29.44 -1.73
N VAL A 381 -14.18 28.90 -2.80
CA VAL A 381 -14.96 29.63 -3.79
C VAL A 381 -16.15 28.77 -4.24
N ARG A 382 -17.34 29.37 -4.37
CA ARG A 382 -18.48 28.67 -4.97
C ARG A 382 -18.25 28.40 -6.45
N PHE A 383 -18.78 27.30 -6.94
CA PHE A 383 -18.62 26.85 -8.33
C PHE A 383 -19.04 27.92 -9.36
N ASP A 384 -20.20 28.55 -9.16
CA ASP A 384 -20.69 29.63 -10.03
C ASP A 384 -19.71 30.81 -10.05
N LYS A 385 -19.18 31.23 -8.89
CA LYS A 385 -18.20 32.31 -8.77
C LYS A 385 -16.85 31.93 -9.35
N ALA A 386 -16.43 30.68 -9.22
CA ALA A 386 -15.21 30.18 -9.89
C ALA A 386 -15.35 30.27 -11.42
N LYS A 387 -16.53 29.94 -11.97
CA LYS A 387 -16.81 30.10 -13.41
C LYS A 387 -16.78 31.56 -13.86
N GLU A 388 -17.42 32.47 -13.11
CA GLU A 388 -17.41 33.91 -13.36
C GLU A 388 -15.97 34.45 -13.36
N LEU A 389 -15.18 34.10 -12.33
CA LEU A 389 -13.79 34.50 -12.18
C LEU A 389 -12.94 34.11 -13.40
N VAL A 390 -13.04 32.83 -13.85
CA VAL A 390 -12.29 32.32 -14.99
C VAL A 390 -12.71 33.04 -16.28
N ALA A 391 -14.02 33.28 -16.46
CA ALA A 391 -14.54 33.98 -17.62
C ALA A 391 -14.05 35.43 -17.68
N GLU A 392 -14.12 36.16 -16.57
CA GLU A 392 -13.79 37.58 -16.50
C GLU A 392 -12.28 37.84 -16.50
N LYS A 393 -11.51 37.19 -15.60
CA LYS A 393 -10.08 37.47 -15.44
C LYS A 393 -9.26 36.93 -16.59
N TYR A 394 -9.61 35.75 -17.12
CA TYR A 394 -8.82 35.10 -18.18
C TYR A 394 -9.50 35.13 -19.56
N ASN A 395 -10.62 35.88 -19.69
CA ASN A 395 -11.41 36.00 -20.93
C ASN A 395 -11.74 34.60 -21.55
N ARG A 396 -12.00 33.63 -20.68
CA ARG A 396 -12.27 32.26 -21.13
C ARG A 396 -13.75 32.08 -21.43
N LYS A 397 -14.04 31.53 -22.60
CA LYS A 397 -15.40 31.12 -22.95
C LYS A 397 -15.78 29.83 -22.19
N ILE A 398 -16.78 29.93 -21.33
CA ILE A 398 -17.33 28.77 -20.63
C ILE A 398 -18.09 27.90 -21.64
N ARG A 399 -17.63 26.65 -21.80
CA ARG A 399 -18.25 25.66 -22.71
C ARG A 399 -19.20 24.72 -21.97
N ASN A 400 -18.79 24.30 -20.78
CA ASN A 400 -19.59 23.43 -19.92
C ASN A 400 -20.00 24.19 -18.65
N PRO A 401 -21.28 24.62 -18.53
CA PRO A 401 -21.73 25.38 -17.35
C PRO A 401 -21.96 24.51 -16.11
N PHE A 402 -21.87 23.19 -16.23
CA PHE A 402 -22.19 22.26 -15.14
C PHE A 402 -20.97 21.54 -14.55
N ASP A 403 -19.77 21.73 -15.10
CA ASP A 403 -18.57 21.07 -14.67
C ASP A 403 -17.33 21.92 -14.92
N LEU A 404 -16.24 21.73 -14.17
CA LEU A 404 -14.96 22.37 -14.46
C LEU A 404 -14.22 21.58 -15.56
N GLU A 405 -13.76 22.29 -16.57
CA GLU A 405 -12.81 21.72 -17.53
C GLU A 405 -11.39 21.77 -16.94
N PRO A 406 -10.47 20.88 -17.33
CA PRO A 406 -9.10 20.84 -16.78
C PRO A 406 -8.34 22.16 -16.87
N GLU A 407 -8.61 22.96 -17.91
CA GLU A 407 -8.01 24.29 -18.06
C GLU A 407 -8.59 25.29 -17.05
N GLU A 408 -9.89 25.17 -16.73
CA GLU A 408 -10.55 26.02 -15.73
C GLU A 408 -10.03 25.70 -14.33
N GLU A 409 -9.87 24.42 -13.99
CA GLU A 409 -9.21 24.00 -12.74
C GLU A 409 -7.81 24.64 -12.62
N SER A 410 -7.02 24.58 -13.70
CA SER A 410 -5.68 25.16 -13.75
C SER A 410 -5.68 26.68 -13.53
N LEU A 411 -6.61 27.41 -14.17
CA LEU A 411 -6.74 28.87 -14.04
C LEU A 411 -7.22 29.27 -12.64
N ILE A 412 -8.12 28.50 -12.03
CA ILE A 412 -8.55 28.73 -10.65
C ILE A 412 -7.35 28.55 -9.70
N GLY A 413 -6.61 27.46 -9.82
CA GLY A 413 -5.42 27.22 -9.01
C GLY A 413 -4.36 28.33 -9.19
N GLN A 414 -4.14 28.79 -10.43
CA GLN A 414 -3.24 29.89 -10.72
C GLN A 414 -3.70 31.19 -10.04
N TYR A 415 -4.99 31.51 -10.11
CA TYR A 415 -5.55 32.70 -9.48
C TYR A 415 -5.28 32.74 -7.98
N PHE A 416 -5.63 31.65 -7.27
CA PHE A 416 -5.46 31.61 -5.83
C PHE A 416 -3.98 31.58 -5.42
N LYS A 417 -3.10 31.00 -6.25
CA LYS A 417 -1.65 31.07 -6.02
C LYS A 417 -1.11 32.48 -6.18
N GLU A 418 -1.56 33.21 -7.20
CA GLU A 418 -1.09 34.61 -7.48
C GLU A 418 -1.62 35.61 -6.44
N GLU A 419 -2.90 35.51 -6.07
CA GLU A 419 -3.54 36.53 -5.23
C GLU A 419 -3.41 36.24 -3.71
N MET A 420 -3.29 34.97 -3.32
CA MET A 420 -3.33 34.57 -1.91
C MET A 420 -2.12 33.71 -1.49
N ASP A 421 -1.17 33.42 -2.39
CA ASP A 421 -0.09 32.43 -2.19
C ASP A 421 -0.61 31.06 -1.72
N ALA A 422 -1.84 30.70 -2.09
CA ALA A 422 -2.48 29.44 -1.71
C ALA A 422 -2.15 28.33 -2.72
N ASP A 423 -1.68 27.19 -2.21
CA ASP A 423 -1.40 25.99 -3.01
C ASP A 423 -2.68 25.16 -3.24
N PHE A 424 -3.65 25.29 -2.36
CA PHE A 424 -4.93 24.59 -2.38
C PHE A 424 -6.09 25.57 -2.45
N VAL A 425 -7.21 25.12 -3.04
CA VAL A 425 -8.49 25.86 -3.01
C VAL A 425 -9.65 24.89 -3.05
N PHE A 426 -10.63 25.08 -2.19
CA PHE A 426 -11.91 24.39 -2.24
C PHE A 426 -12.84 25.08 -3.24
N VAL A 427 -13.37 24.32 -4.19
CA VAL A 427 -14.49 24.75 -5.02
C VAL A 427 -15.73 24.06 -4.50
N THR A 428 -16.72 24.84 -4.06
CA THR A 428 -17.91 24.34 -3.36
C THR A 428 -19.20 24.49 -4.19
N HIS A 429 -20.27 23.84 -3.79
CA HIS A 429 -21.60 23.95 -4.39
C HIS A 429 -21.62 23.63 -5.90
N TYR A 430 -21.22 22.39 -6.21
CA TYR A 430 -21.30 21.92 -7.59
C TYR A 430 -22.75 21.67 -8.02
N PRO A 431 -23.05 21.83 -9.33
CA PRO A 431 -24.40 21.60 -9.86
C PRO A 431 -24.94 20.20 -9.54
N SER A 432 -26.15 20.12 -9.01
CA SER A 432 -26.80 18.87 -8.60
C SER A 432 -26.81 17.81 -9.71
N LYS A 433 -27.00 18.21 -10.97
CA LYS A 433 -27.01 17.31 -12.14
C LYS A 433 -25.70 16.54 -12.35
N LYS A 434 -24.58 17.04 -11.80
CA LYS A 434 -23.25 16.43 -11.95
C LYS A 434 -22.85 15.53 -10.78
N ARG A 435 -23.47 15.74 -9.62
CA ARG A 435 -23.14 14.95 -8.43
C ARG A 435 -23.95 13.66 -8.36
N PRO A 436 -23.45 12.62 -7.71
CA PRO A 436 -24.16 11.35 -7.53
C PRO A 436 -25.49 11.52 -6.80
N PHE A 437 -26.36 10.51 -6.91
CA PHE A 437 -27.70 10.54 -6.32
C PHE A 437 -27.73 10.71 -4.80
N TYR A 438 -26.68 10.32 -4.12
CA TYR A 438 -26.56 10.39 -2.66
C TYR A 438 -26.09 11.77 -2.15
N ALA A 439 -25.64 12.66 -3.02
CA ALA A 439 -25.21 14.00 -2.63
C ALA A 439 -26.44 14.85 -2.21
N MET A 440 -26.30 15.55 -1.08
CA MET A 440 -27.36 16.40 -0.57
C MET A 440 -27.45 17.70 -1.38
N ASP A 441 -28.64 18.05 -1.83
CA ASP A 441 -28.88 19.35 -2.46
C ASP A 441 -28.81 20.47 -1.44
N ASP A 442 -28.34 21.63 -1.89
CA ASP A 442 -28.38 22.85 -1.08
C ASP A 442 -29.84 23.24 -0.83
N PRO A 443 -30.29 23.34 0.44
CA PRO A 443 -31.66 23.70 0.73
C PRO A 443 -32.05 25.13 0.33
N GLU A 444 -31.06 26.01 0.13
CA GLU A 444 -31.29 27.38 -0.35
C GLU A 444 -31.39 27.45 -1.87
N ASP A 445 -30.68 26.56 -2.60
CA ASP A 445 -30.76 26.46 -4.06
C ASP A 445 -30.52 25.01 -4.52
N THR A 446 -31.56 24.25 -4.76
CA THR A 446 -31.54 22.83 -5.15
C THR A 446 -30.93 22.55 -6.52
N ASN A 447 -30.52 23.58 -7.28
CA ASN A 447 -29.72 23.41 -8.48
C ASN A 447 -28.28 23.01 -8.13
N TYR A 448 -27.84 23.26 -6.91
CA TYR A 448 -26.51 22.95 -6.39
C TYR A 448 -26.57 21.91 -5.28
N THR A 449 -25.43 21.39 -4.89
CA THR A 449 -25.27 20.42 -3.80
C THR A 449 -24.32 20.96 -2.75
N LEU A 450 -24.46 20.51 -1.51
CA LEU A 450 -23.51 20.74 -0.41
C LEU A 450 -22.26 19.82 -0.60
N SER A 451 -21.56 20.06 -1.70
CA SER A 451 -20.38 19.30 -2.11
C SER A 451 -19.23 20.20 -2.48
N PHE A 452 -18.03 19.64 -2.50
CA PHE A 452 -16.81 20.34 -2.87
C PHE A 452 -15.86 19.43 -3.62
N ASP A 453 -14.94 20.07 -4.36
CA ASP A 453 -13.69 19.47 -4.80
C ASP A 453 -12.53 20.28 -4.25
N LEU A 454 -11.43 19.61 -3.88
CA LEU A 454 -10.19 20.26 -3.51
C LEU A 454 -9.24 20.25 -4.71
N LEU A 455 -8.86 21.44 -5.16
CA LEU A 455 -7.85 21.63 -6.18
C LEU A 455 -6.48 21.87 -5.52
N PHE A 456 -5.48 21.13 -5.92
CA PHE A 456 -4.09 21.33 -5.54
C PHE A 456 -3.26 21.72 -6.78
N HIS A 457 -2.72 22.95 -6.80
CA HIS A 457 -2.07 23.52 -7.97
C HIS A 457 -2.90 23.32 -9.25
N GLY A 458 -4.21 23.60 -9.18
CA GLY A 458 -5.12 23.51 -10.32
C GLY A 458 -5.39 22.08 -10.82
N LEU A 459 -5.27 21.08 -9.97
CA LEU A 459 -5.69 19.71 -10.24
C LEU A 459 -6.64 19.24 -9.13
N GLU A 460 -7.80 18.76 -9.48
CA GLU A 460 -8.71 18.06 -8.56
C GLU A 460 -8.01 16.82 -7.98
N ILE A 461 -7.82 16.82 -6.65
CA ILE A 461 -7.28 15.68 -5.89
C ILE A 461 -8.35 14.99 -5.05
N THR A 462 -9.41 15.70 -4.68
CA THR A 462 -10.48 15.24 -3.78
C THR A 462 -11.83 15.65 -4.31
N THR A 463 -12.81 14.77 -4.09
CA THR A 463 -14.24 15.07 -4.18
C THR A 463 -14.92 14.68 -2.89
N GLY A 464 -15.69 15.60 -2.29
CA GLY A 464 -16.38 15.40 -1.03
C GLY A 464 -17.72 16.11 -0.92
N GLY A 465 -18.37 15.96 0.23
CA GLY A 465 -19.60 16.69 0.56
C GLY A 465 -20.51 15.96 1.53
N GLN A 466 -21.60 16.64 1.89
CA GLN A 466 -22.70 16.12 2.70
C GLN A 466 -23.56 15.16 1.89
N ARG A 467 -24.10 14.15 2.56
CA ARG A 467 -24.95 13.12 1.95
C ARG A 467 -26.38 13.29 2.40
N ILE A 468 -27.30 12.82 1.56
CA ILE A 468 -28.71 12.68 1.96
C ILE A 468 -28.78 11.63 3.05
N HIS A 469 -29.31 11.98 4.22
CA HIS A 469 -29.46 11.06 5.36
C HIS A 469 -30.92 10.65 5.60
N ASP A 470 -31.87 11.45 5.14
CA ASP A 470 -33.30 11.11 5.21
C ASP A 470 -33.65 10.04 4.18
N TYR A 471 -34.32 8.97 4.63
CA TYR A 471 -34.69 7.84 3.78
C TYR A 471 -35.62 8.23 2.63
N LEU A 472 -36.66 9.06 2.91
CA LEU A 472 -37.64 9.43 1.89
C LEU A 472 -37.02 10.36 0.86
N ALA A 473 -36.25 11.35 1.30
CA ALA A 473 -35.50 12.22 0.39
C ALA A 473 -34.54 11.45 -0.52
N LEU A 474 -33.89 10.39 0.01
CA LEU A 474 -33.01 9.53 -0.77
C LEU A 474 -33.78 8.71 -1.82
N VAL A 475 -34.97 8.19 -1.45
CA VAL A 475 -35.86 7.48 -2.39
C VAL A 475 -36.29 8.39 -3.52
N ASP A 476 -36.73 9.61 -3.20
CA ASP A 476 -37.16 10.60 -4.19
C ASP A 476 -35.99 10.98 -5.13
N LYS A 477 -34.81 11.21 -4.58
CA LYS A 477 -33.62 11.53 -5.38
C LYS A 477 -33.19 10.40 -6.31
N ILE A 478 -33.31 9.13 -5.90
CA ILE A 478 -33.07 7.96 -6.73
C ILE A 478 -34.07 7.93 -7.90
N ALA A 479 -35.35 8.19 -7.63
CA ALA A 479 -36.40 8.24 -8.64
C ALA A 479 -36.18 9.38 -9.65
N ASP A 480 -35.86 10.60 -9.17
CA ASP A 480 -35.56 11.76 -10.01
C ASP A 480 -34.38 11.54 -10.96
N ARG A 481 -33.44 10.67 -10.58
CA ARG A 481 -32.32 10.25 -11.43
C ARG A 481 -32.69 9.14 -12.40
N GLY A 482 -33.95 8.69 -12.45
CA GLY A 482 -34.41 7.57 -13.26
C GLY A 482 -33.80 6.23 -12.84
N MET A 483 -33.34 6.11 -11.59
CA MET A 483 -32.76 4.90 -11.02
C MET A 483 -33.81 4.09 -10.27
N THR A 484 -33.53 2.81 -10.02
CA THR A 484 -34.34 1.95 -9.16
C THR A 484 -33.55 1.53 -7.93
N GLN A 485 -34.26 1.16 -6.87
CA GLN A 485 -33.65 0.65 -5.64
C GLN A 485 -33.20 -0.81 -5.76
N GLU A 486 -33.51 -1.49 -6.87
CA GLU A 486 -33.15 -2.88 -7.10
C GLU A 486 -31.62 -3.09 -6.98
N GLY A 487 -31.21 -4.02 -6.13
CA GLY A 487 -29.81 -4.29 -5.83
C GLY A 487 -29.14 -3.28 -4.89
N MET A 488 -29.91 -2.39 -4.26
CA MET A 488 -29.45 -1.45 -3.23
C MET A 488 -30.14 -1.69 -1.88
N GLU A 489 -30.83 -2.81 -1.71
CA GLU A 489 -31.69 -3.07 -0.53
C GLU A 489 -30.91 -2.99 0.78
N GLN A 490 -29.69 -3.50 0.82
CA GLN A 490 -28.84 -3.44 2.01
C GLN A 490 -28.33 -2.03 2.29
N TYR A 491 -27.99 -1.27 1.25
CA TYR A 491 -27.62 0.14 1.39
C TYR A 491 -28.81 0.97 1.88
N MET A 492 -29.98 0.79 1.29
CA MET A 492 -31.21 1.50 1.70
C MET A 492 -31.68 1.11 3.11
N MET A 493 -31.31 -0.08 3.57
CA MET A 493 -31.71 -0.59 4.89
C MET A 493 -31.23 0.32 6.02
N ILE A 494 -29.97 0.77 5.99
CA ILE A 494 -29.42 1.60 7.07
C ILE A 494 -30.16 2.95 7.18
N PHE A 495 -30.51 3.57 6.06
CA PHE A 495 -31.26 4.82 6.02
C PHE A 495 -32.69 4.61 6.54
N LYS A 496 -33.32 3.50 6.18
CA LYS A 496 -34.67 3.15 6.64
C LYS A 496 -34.77 2.96 8.15
N HIS A 497 -33.68 2.58 8.79
CA HIS A 497 -33.62 2.33 10.23
C HIS A 497 -32.94 3.45 11.04
N GLY A 498 -32.62 4.55 10.40
CA GLY A 498 -32.06 5.74 11.02
C GLY A 498 -30.61 5.97 10.67
N MET A 499 -30.34 7.08 10.00
CA MET A 499 -29.01 7.50 9.58
C MET A 499 -28.77 8.94 10.04
N PRO A 500 -27.68 9.26 10.74
CA PRO A 500 -27.37 10.63 11.12
C PRO A 500 -27.02 11.50 9.91
N PRO A 501 -27.11 12.83 10.00
CA PRO A 501 -26.45 13.73 9.07
C PRO A 501 -24.98 13.32 8.93
N HIS A 502 -24.51 13.12 7.70
CA HIS A 502 -23.18 12.60 7.46
C HIS A 502 -22.61 13.11 6.14
N GLY A 503 -21.30 13.00 6.02
CA GLY A 503 -20.58 13.35 4.84
C GLY A 503 -19.19 12.76 4.83
N GLY A 504 -18.51 12.93 3.72
CA GLY A 504 -17.17 12.41 3.55
C GLY A 504 -16.60 12.73 2.18
N LEU A 505 -15.47 12.15 1.90
CA LEU A 505 -14.69 12.44 0.69
C LEU A 505 -13.92 11.21 0.19
N GLY A 506 -13.35 11.34 -0.99
CA GLY A 506 -12.35 10.42 -1.55
C GLY A 506 -11.22 11.20 -2.19
N ILE A 507 -9.98 10.87 -1.82
CA ILE A 507 -8.75 11.50 -2.31
C ILE A 507 -8.01 10.50 -3.20
N GLY A 508 -7.56 10.93 -4.37
CA GLY A 508 -6.67 10.13 -5.21
C GLY A 508 -5.23 10.20 -4.71
N LEU A 509 -4.72 9.11 -4.10
CA LEU A 509 -3.37 9.06 -3.53
C LEU A 509 -2.29 9.41 -4.56
N GLU A 510 -2.39 8.86 -5.77
CA GLU A 510 -1.41 9.06 -6.82
C GLU A 510 -1.41 10.50 -7.34
N ARG A 511 -2.58 11.16 -7.43
CA ARG A 511 -2.70 12.57 -7.80
C ARG A 511 -2.11 13.48 -6.72
N LEU A 512 -2.44 13.23 -5.44
CA LEU A 512 -1.88 13.98 -4.30
C LEU A 512 -0.35 13.83 -4.27
N THR A 513 0.15 12.59 -4.39
CA THR A 513 1.60 12.31 -4.44
C THR A 513 2.26 13.01 -5.63
N MET A 514 1.66 12.93 -6.82
CA MET A 514 2.16 13.56 -8.03
C MET A 514 2.35 15.06 -7.85
N LYS A 515 1.37 15.74 -7.26
CA LYS A 515 1.43 17.19 -7.03
C LYS A 515 2.44 17.56 -5.93
N ILE A 516 2.53 16.81 -4.84
CA ILE A 516 3.56 17.03 -3.80
C ILE A 516 4.97 16.89 -4.40
N LEU A 517 5.18 15.90 -5.25
CA LEU A 517 6.50 15.65 -5.86
C LEU A 517 6.82 16.53 -7.07
N GLY A 518 5.86 17.31 -7.57
CA GLY A 518 6.01 18.12 -8.78
C GLY A 518 6.16 17.28 -10.05
N GLU A 519 5.60 16.09 -10.08
CA GLU A 519 5.59 15.21 -11.27
C GLU A 519 4.46 15.58 -12.22
N ASP A 520 4.72 15.42 -13.53
CA ASP A 520 3.75 15.77 -14.59
C ASP A 520 2.83 14.64 -15.00
N ASN A 521 3.08 13.41 -14.51
CA ASN A 521 2.35 12.22 -14.94
C ASN A 521 2.09 11.29 -13.75
N VAL A 522 0.83 10.97 -13.52
CA VAL A 522 0.40 10.12 -12.41
C VAL A 522 1.04 8.72 -12.42
N ARG A 523 1.54 8.25 -13.57
CA ARG A 523 2.28 6.97 -13.67
C ARG A 523 3.64 7.02 -12.99
N GLU A 524 4.24 8.20 -12.81
CA GLU A 524 5.48 8.36 -12.03
C GLU A 524 5.26 8.06 -10.54
N THR A 525 4.04 8.22 -10.06
CA THR A 525 3.65 8.03 -8.66
C THR A 525 2.78 6.79 -8.44
N THR A 526 2.79 5.87 -9.39
CA THR A 526 2.13 4.57 -9.32
C THR A 526 3.18 3.47 -9.41
N LEU A 527 3.15 2.50 -8.48
CA LEU A 527 4.12 1.40 -8.51
C LEU A 527 4.02 0.60 -9.81
N PHE A 528 2.84 0.12 -10.12
CA PHE A 528 2.52 -0.64 -11.33
C PHE A 528 1.22 -0.09 -11.92
N PRO A 529 1.27 0.93 -12.78
CA PRO A 529 0.07 1.59 -13.28
C PRO A 529 -0.76 0.67 -14.17
N ARG A 530 -2.09 0.80 -14.05
CA ARG A 530 -3.06 0.19 -14.95
C ARG A 530 -3.75 1.29 -15.74
N ASP A 531 -3.67 1.20 -17.05
CA ASP A 531 -4.32 2.09 -18.00
C ASP A 531 -4.79 1.33 -19.24
N LEU A 532 -5.27 2.02 -20.28
CA LEU A 532 -5.79 1.39 -21.50
C LEU A 532 -4.80 0.46 -22.20
N SER A 533 -3.51 0.68 -22.04
CA SER A 533 -2.46 -0.05 -22.76
C SER A 533 -1.63 -0.96 -21.86
N ARG A 534 -1.71 -0.78 -20.54
CA ARG A 534 -0.83 -1.45 -19.58
C ARG A 534 -1.64 -2.28 -18.58
N LEU A 535 -1.52 -3.60 -18.69
CA LEU A 535 -2.11 -4.58 -17.79
C LEU A 535 -1.04 -5.39 -17.02
N GLU A 536 0.18 -5.45 -17.55
CA GLU A 536 1.32 -6.13 -16.95
C GLU A 536 2.37 -5.12 -16.49
N PRO A 537 3.18 -5.50 -15.48
CA PRO A 537 4.30 -4.67 -15.05
C PRO A 537 5.29 -4.48 -16.17
#